data_f9935ab0257da5a1fd713a1e8f1de372
#
_entry.id   f9935ab0257da5a1fd713a1e8f1de372
#
_cell.length_a   1.000
_cell.length_b   1.000
_cell.length_c   1.000
_cell.angle_alpha   90.00
_cell.angle_beta   90.00
_cell.angle_gamma   90.00
#
_symmetry.space_group_name_H-M   'P 1'
#
loop_
_entity.id
_entity.type
_entity.pdbx_description
1 polymer ?
#
loop_
_entity_poly.entity_id
_entity_poly.type
_entity_poly.pdbx_seq_one_letter_code
_entity_poly.pdbx_strand_id
1 'polypeptide(L)'
;MSEVMTIGEPMVNLIADSSETYLEARTLPRQMAGAEFNVAIGVNRQGHSISYVTTLGNDWQGDLILDYMNGIGIDTSNIRRMDGAPTGYQLKVRSSDGEPKVIYFRTGSAASQTTPDIVDNIDFTGVQILHVTGIFSALTPNTYDTVTRLVQEAKKHDVTVLFDPNPRPTLWPSQEAMIDATNKLAALSDVFMPGLEEGQLFSGLREPRDIANYYLNMGVKKVIIKLGDAGSVLFERAENGERMETVVPSFMVSVVDTVGAGDGFASGVITSLLEGLDNEHLLERANAVGAIQVTSVSDSEGLPTAEELEKFIAFTPRKEISL
;
A
#
# COMPACT_ATOMS: atom_id res chain seq x y z
N MET A 1 0.88 18.70 -11.53
CA MET A 1 2.00 17.73 -11.40
C MET A 1 1.81 17.04 -10.08
N SER A 2 1.92 15.74 -10.06
CA SER A 2 1.67 14.95 -8.85
C SER A 2 2.96 14.79 -8.04
N GLU A 3 2.85 14.91 -6.70
CA GLU A 3 3.97 14.72 -5.76
C GLU A 3 4.28 13.25 -5.56
N VAL A 4 3.25 12.41 -5.66
CA VAL A 4 3.34 10.96 -5.47
C VAL A 4 2.91 10.23 -6.73
N MET A 5 3.52 9.09 -6.99
CA MET A 5 3.09 8.15 -8.01
C MET A 5 2.92 6.77 -7.38
N THR A 6 1.88 6.04 -7.78
CA THR A 6 1.71 4.63 -7.41
C THR A 6 1.33 3.79 -8.62
N ILE A 7 1.68 2.51 -8.58
CA ILE A 7 1.30 1.52 -9.61
C ILE A 7 0.60 0.34 -8.95
N GLY A 8 -0.57 -0.05 -9.47
CA GLY A 8 -1.35 -1.12 -8.86
C GLY A 8 -2.55 -1.59 -9.67
N GLU A 9 -3.33 -2.49 -9.10
CA GLU A 9 -4.60 -2.95 -9.65
C GLU A 9 -5.77 -2.43 -8.81
N PRO A 10 -6.40 -1.32 -9.21
CA PRO A 10 -7.63 -0.88 -8.59
C PRO A 10 -8.79 -1.79 -9.02
N MET A 11 -9.64 -2.15 -8.08
CA MET A 11 -10.74 -3.09 -8.30
C MET A 11 -12.06 -2.52 -7.79
N VAL A 12 -13.15 -2.97 -8.41
CA VAL A 12 -14.49 -2.82 -7.82
C VAL A 12 -14.70 -3.93 -6.78
N ASN A 13 -15.08 -3.57 -5.57
CA ASN A 13 -15.43 -4.48 -4.50
C ASN A 13 -16.96 -4.57 -4.37
N LEU A 14 -17.52 -5.74 -4.59
CA LEU A 14 -18.94 -6.03 -4.42
C LEU A 14 -19.14 -6.73 -3.08
N ILE A 15 -19.90 -6.12 -2.17
CA ILE A 15 -19.99 -6.56 -0.78
C ILE A 15 -21.36 -7.17 -0.49
N ALA A 16 -21.36 -8.40 0.00
CA ALA A 16 -22.58 -9.02 0.55
C ALA A 16 -22.73 -8.61 2.03
N ASP A 17 -23.40 -7.50 2.27
CA ASP A 17 -23.47 -6.84 3.58
C ASP A 17 -24.41 -7.52 4.57
N SER A 18 -25.44 -8.16 4.07
CA SER A 18 -26.59 -8.58 4.89
C SER A 18 -26.75 -10.10 4.99
N SER A 19 -25.81 -10.86 4.45
CA SER A 19 -25.92 -12.31 4.34
C SER A 19 -24.58 -13.00 4.54
N GLU A 20 -24.61 -14.17 5.17
CA GLU A 20 -23.44 -15.02 5.37
C GLU A 20 -22.95 -15.67 4.07
N THR A 21 -23.74 -15.60 3.00
CA THR A 21 -23.40 -16.19 1.70
C THR A 21 -23.87 -15.32 0.53
N TYR A 22 -23.21 -15.42 -0.62
CA TYR A 22 -23.64 -14.79 -1.88
C TYR A 22 -25.03 -15.25 -2.34
N LEU A 23 -25.41 -16.47 -2.00
CA LEU A 23 -26.68 -17.05 -2.43
C LEU A 23 -27.88 -16.36 -1.78
N GLU A 24 -27.67 -15.76 -0.61
CA GLU A 24 -28.70 -15.06 0.15
C GLU A 24 -28.73 -13.57 -0.12
N ALA A 25 -27.59 -13.00 -0.56
CA ALA A 25 -27.46 -11.58 -0.87
C ALA A 25 -28.32 -11.21 -2.09
N ARG A 26 -29.24 -10.28 -1.90
CA ARG A 26 -30.08 -9.74 -3.00
C ARG A 26 -29.47 -8.49 -3.62
N THR A 27 -28.63 -7.80 -2.91
CA THR A 27 -27.92 -6.60 -3.34
C THR A 27 -26.44 -6.73 -2.97
N LEU A 28 -25.59 -6.18 -3.81
CA LEU A 28 -24.14 -6.14 -3.61
C LEU A 28 -23.71 -4.68 -3.74
N PRO A 29 -23.76 -3.89 -2.65
CA PRO A 29 -23.17 -2.57 -2.62
C PRO A 29 -21.73 -2.60 -3.14
N ARG A 30 -21.39 -1.59 -3.94
CA ARG A 30 -20.05 -1.46 -4.53
C ARG A 30 -19.20 -0.47 -3.76
N GLN A 31 -17.96 -0.82 -3.56
CA GLN A 31 -16.89 0.06 -3.04
C GLN A 31 -15.65 -0.07 -3.93
N MET A 32 -14.67 0.77 -3.70
CA MET A 32 -13.34 0.62 -4.32
C MET A 32 -12.45 -0.26 -3.47
N ALA A 33 -11.54 -0.99 -4.11
CA ALA A 33 -10.53 -1.81 -3.46
C ALA A 33 -9.21 -1.80 -4.25
N GLY A 34 -8.17 -2.28 -3.61
CA GLY A 34 -6.80 -2.32 -4.12
C GLY A 34 -5.87 -1.61 -3.16
N ALA A 35 -4.81 -2.29 -2.70
CA ALA A 35 -3.90 -1.74 -1.69
C ALA A 35 -3.30 -0.40 -2.14
N GLU A 36 -2.77 -0.37 -3.34
CA GLU A 36 -2.19 0.85 -3.92
C GLU A 36 -3.24 1.95 -4.12
N PHE A 37 -4.50 1.55 -4.36
CA PHE A 37 -5.60 2.51 -4.50
C PHE A 37 -6.03 3.06 -3.14
N ASN A 38 -6.04 2.25 -2.09
CA ASN A 38 -6.26 2.71 -0.72
C ASN A 38 -5.18 3.71 -0.30
N VAL A 39 -3.91 3.44 -0.61
CA VAL A 39 -2.81 4.40 -0.39
C VAL A 39 -3.03 5.70 -1.16
N ALA A 40 -3.44 5.61 -2.43
CA ALA A 40 -3.72 6.81 -3.24
C ALA A 40 -4.84 7.66 -2.64
N ILE A 41 -5.92 7.03 -2.17
CA ILE A 41 -7.02 7.71 -1.47
C ILE A 41 -6.51 8.38 -0.19
N GLY A 42 -5.70 7.66 0.62
CA GLY A 42 -5.15 8.18 1.87
C GLY A 42 -4.24 9.38 1.67
N VAL A 43 -3.33 9.34 0.71
CA VAL A 43 -2.45 10.45 0.34
C VAL A 43 -3.26 11.66 -0.13
N ASN A 44 -4.24 11.44 -1.01
CA ASN A 44 -5.09 12.51 -1.53
C ASN A 44 -5.94 13.16 -0.42
N ARG A 45 -6.55 12.38 0.48
CA ARG A 45 -7.33 12.91 1.61
C ARG A 45 -6.50 13.70 2.61
N GLN A 46 -5.20 13.42 2.71
CA GLN A 46 -4.25 14.19 3.52
C GLN A 46 -3.74 15.45 2.79
N GLY A 47 -4.24 15.77 1.59
CA GLY A 47 -3.99 17.02 0.90
C GLY A 47 -2.85 16.99 -0.12
N HIS A 48 -2.28 15.82 -0.41
CA HIS A 48 -1.20 15.68 -1.39
C HIS A 48 -1.70 15.13 -2.73
N SER A 49 -1.04 15.57 -3.81
CA SER A 49 -1.35 15.14 -5.17
C SER A 49 -0.72 13.80 -5.52
N ILE A 50 -1.48 12.91 -6.14
CA ILE A 50 -1.03 11.58 -6.51
C ILE A 50 -1.49 11.20 -7.91
N SER A 51 -0.60 10.55 -8.68
CA SER A 51 -0.91 9.93 -9.97
C SER A 51 -0.96 8.40 -9.85
N TYR A 52 -1.83 7.79 -10.62
CA TYR A 52 -2.02 6.35 -10.62
C TYR A 52 -1.62 5.72 -11.96
N VAL A 53 -0.75 4.70 -11.91
CA VAL A 53 -0.31 3.94 -13.09
C VAL A 53 -1.01 2.59 -13.09
N THR A 54 -1.73 2.26 -14.15
CA THR A 54 -2.39 0.96 -14.33
C THR A 54 -2.90 0.76 -15.76
N THR A 55 -3.43 -0.43 -16.04
CA THR A 55 -4.24 -0.71 -17.21
C THR A 55 -5.63 -1.16 -16.78
N LEU A 56 -6.67 -0.53 -17.31
CA LEU A 56 -8.08 -0.88 -17.07
C LEU A 56 -8.71 -1.41 -18.35
N GLY A 57 -9.66 -2.34 -18.21
CA GLY A 57 -10.46 -2.80 -19.33
C GLY A 57 -11.38 -1.70 -19.88
N ASN A 58 -11.73 -1.80 -21.16
CA ASN A 58 -12.79 -0.98 -21.77
C ASN A 58 -14.17 -1.55 -21.38
N ASP A 59 -14.48 -1.48 -20.08
CA ASP A 59 -15.72 -2.00 -19.47
C ASP A 59 -16.24 -1.04 -18.40
N TRP A 60 -17.45 -1.33 -17.91
CA TRP A 60 -18.12 -0.48 -16.93
C TRP A 60 -17.38 -0.38 -15.57
N GLN A 61 -16.60 -1.42 -15.19
CA GLN A 61 -15.79 -1.39 -13.97
C GLN A 61 -14.63 -0.39 -14.13
N GLY A 62 -13.96 -0.43 -15.29
CA GLY A 62 -12.90 0.51 -15.63
C GLY A 62 -13.41 1.95 -15.70
N ASP A 63 -14.60 2.16 -16.27
CA ASP A 63 -15.23 3.49 -16.32
C ASP A 63 -15.57 3.98 -14.91
N LEU A 64 -16.10 3.11 -14.05
CA LEU A 64 -16.44 3.42 -12.68
C LEU A 64 -15.22 3.82 -11.85
N ILE A 65 -14.10 3.09 -12.01
CA ILE A 65 -12.85 3.38 -11.31
C ILE A 65 -12.30 4.73 -11.76
N LEU A 66 -12.28 5.01 -13.08
CA LEU A 66 -11.84 6.29 -13.61
C LEU A 66 -12.70 7.46 -13.14
N ASP A 67 -14.03 7.30 -13.16
CA ASP A 67 -14.94 8.33 -12.68
C ASP A 67 -14.72 8.63 -11.20
N TYR A 68 -14.54 7.60 -10.38
CA TYR A 68 -14.25 7.75 -8.97
C TYR A 68 -12.90 8.46 -8.73
N MET A 69 -11.80 8.03 -9.40
CA MET A 69 -10.48 8.64 -9.29
C MET A 69 -10.50 10.14 -9.66
N ASN A 70 -11.12 10.45 -10.81
CA ASN A 70 -11.27 11.83 -11.27
C ASN A 70 -12.12 12.67 -10.31
N GLY A 71 -13.20 12.07 -9.75
CA GLY A 71 -14.09 12.73 -8.81
C GLY A 71 -13.41 13.14 -7.50
N ILE A 72 -12.37 12.42 -7.06
CA ILE A 72 -11.59 12.74 -5.87
C ILE A 72 -10.25 13.41 -6.18
N GLY A 73 -9.92 13.67 -7.46
CA GLY A 73 -8.73 14.43 -7.86
C GLY A 73 -7.43 13.61 -7.97
N ILE A 74 -7.51 12.28 -8.07
CA ILE A 74 -6.34 11.44 -8.41
C ILE A 74 -6.04 11.62 -9.90
N ASP A 75 -4.76 11.85 -10.24
CA ASP A 75 -4.33 12.00 -11.63
C ASP A 75 -4.34 10.64 -12.36
N THR A 76 -5.15 10.55 -13.39
CA THR A 76 -5.38 9.35 -14.21
C THR A 76 -4.64 9.38 -15.55
N SER A 77 -3.75 10.33 -15.80
CA SER A 77 -3.05 10.53 -17.08
C SER A 77 -2.16 9.32 -17.47
N ASN A 78 -1.73 8.52 -16.50
CA ASN A 78 -0.91 7.31 -16.70
C ASN A 78 -1.75 6.02 -16.71
N ILE A 79 -3.07 6.12 -16.87
CA ILE A 79 -3.95 4.95 -16.97
C ILE A 79 -4.18 4.61 -18.44
N ARG A 80 -3.85 3.37 -18.80
CA ARG A 80 -4.16 2.80 -20.12
C ARG A 80 -5.53 2.13 -20.13
N ARG A 81 -6.18 2.12 -21.29
CA ARG A 81 -7.39 1.32 -21.53
C ARG A 81 -7.06 0.18 -22.48
N MET A 82 -7.62 -0.99 -22.22
CA MET A 82 -7.37 -2.21 -22.98
C MET A 82 -8.67 -2.87 -23.41
N ASP A 83 -8.78 -3.19 -24.70
CA ASP A 83 -9.86 -3.99 -25.24
C ASP A 83 -9.58 -5.49 -25.02
N GLY A 84 -10.65 -6.26 -24.78
CA GLY A 84 -10.56 -7.72 -24.67
C GLY A 84 -10.04 -8.28 -23.36
N ALA A 85 -9.68 -7.42 -22.40
CA ALA A 85 -9.32 -7.81 -21.04
C ALA A 85 -10.22 -7.11 -20.03
N PRO A 86 -10.80 -7.82 -19.04
CA PRO A 86 -11.70 -7.22 -18.06
C PRO A 86 -10.91 -6.43 -17.01
N THR A 87 -11.54 -5.40 -16.45
CA THR A 87 -11.09 -4.79 -15.20
C THR A 87 -11.31 -5.77 -14.05
N GLY A 88 -10.29 -5.93 -13.17
CA GLY A 88 -10.38 -6.78 -11.99
C GLY A 88 -11.48 -6.32 -11.03
N TYR A 89 -12.13 -7.29 -10.38
CA TYR A 89 -13.11 -7.02 -9.32
C TYR A 89 -13.05 -8.13 -8.26
N GLN A 90 -13.64 -7.87 -7.10
CA GLN A 90 -13.73 -8.85 -6.03
C GLN A 90 -15.14 -8.90 -5.43
N LEU A 91 -15.47 -10.04 -4.85
CA LEU A 91 -16.65 -10.23 -4.04
C LEU A 91 -16.22 -10.44 -2.59
N LYS A 92 -16.73 -9.62 -1.67
CA LYS A 92 -16.46 -9.69 -0.23
C LYS A 92 -17.73 -10.12 0.49
N VAL A 93 -17.65 -11.22 1.25
CA VAL A 93 -18.73 -11.63 2.16
C VAL A 93 -18.27 -11.35 3.58
N ARG A 94 -19.04 -10.61 4.33
CA ARG A 94 -18.81 -10.47 5.77
C ARG A 94 -19.16 -11.77 6.46
N SER A 95 -18.26 -12.24 7.30
CA SER A 95 -18.46 -13.45 8.07
C SER A 95 -18.76 -13.08 9.53
N SER A 96 -19.66 -13.84 10.17
CA SER A 96 -19.97 -13.70 11.59
C SER A 96 -18.79 -14.08 12.52
N ASP A 97 -17.81 -14.81 12.00
CA ASP A 97 -16.58 -15.22 12.68
C ASP A 97 -15.40 -14.24 12.54
N GLY A 98 -15.65 -13.06 11.92
CA GLY A 98 -14.76 -11.89 11.95
C GLY A 98 -13.84 -11.75 10.74
N GLU A 99 -13.49 -12.81 10.02
CA GLU A 99 -12.69 -12.70 8.81
C GLU A 99 -13.55 -12.72 7.54
N PRO A 100 -13.52 -11.64 6.72
CA PRO A 100 -14.28 -11.61 5.49
C PRO A 100 -13.73 -12.62 4.48
N LYS A 101 -14.63 -13.34 3.80
CA LYS A 101 -14.27 -14.18 2.66
C LYS A 101 -14.23 -13.32 1.40
N VAL A 102 -13.09 -13.29 0.72
CA VAL A 102 -12.91 -12.53 -0.52
C VAL A 102 -12.63 -13.48 -1.68
N ILE A 103 -13.39 -13.31 -2.77
CA ILE A 103 -13.17 -14.01 -4.03
C ILE A 103 -12.70 -13.00 -5.06
N TYR A 104 -11.53 -13.23 -5.63
CA TYR A 104 -10.93 -12.35 -6.62
C TYR A 104 -11.24 -12.81 -8.04
N PHE A 105 -11.69 -11.88 -8.88
CA PHE A 105 -11.85 -12.04 -10.31
C PHE A 105 -10.84 -11.14 -11.03
N ARG A 106 -9.55 -11.53 -10.94
CA ARG A 106 -8.42 -10.74 -11.43
C ARG A 106 -7.49 -11.51 -12.37
N THR A 107 -7.68 -12.82 -12.52
CA THR A 107 -6.87 -13.62 -13.46
C THR A 107 -7.17 -13.18 -14.88
N GLY A 108 -6.13 -12.73 -15.61
CA GLY A 108 -6.27 -12.20 -16.95
C GLY A 108 -6.91 -10.80 -17.02
N SER A 109 -6.98 -10.07 -15.89
CA SER A 109 -7.42 -8.68 -15.87
C SER A 109 -6.51 -7.80 -16.73
N ALA A 110 -7.01 -6.65 -17.18
CA ALA A 110 -6.22 -5.67 -17.92
C ALA A 110 -4.98 -5.23 -17.13
N ALA A 111 -5.10 -5.02 -15.82
CA ALA A 111 -3.99 -4.70 -14.94
C ALA A 111 -2.92 -5.80 -14.92
N SER A 112 -3.33 -7.08 -14.89
CA SER A 112 -2.39 -8.22 -14.92
C SER A 112 -1.65 -8.37 -16.24
N GLN A 113 -2.14 -7.73 -17.31
CA GLN A 113 -1.52 -7.71 -18.64
C GLN A 113 -0.67 -6.46 -18.90
N THR A 114 -0.49 -5.61 -17.89
CA THR A 114 0.38 -4.44 -18.00
C THR A 114 1.82 -4.87 -18.32
N THR A 115 2.43 -4.21 -19.29
CA THR A 115 3.77 -4.49 -19.79
C THR A 115 4.73 -3.31 -19.54
N PRO A 116 6.06 -3.54 -19.48
CA PRO A 116 7.04 -2.51 -19.13
C PRO A 116 7.04 -1.26 -20.03
N ASP A 117 6.49 -1.31 -21.22
CA ASP A 117 6.37 -0.15 -22.13
C ASP A 117 5.40 0.94 -21.62
N ILE A 118 4.59 0.65 -20.58
CA ILE A 118 3.79 1.68 -19.90
C ILE A 118 4.68 2.79 -19.33
N VAL A 119 5.92 2.46 -18.97
CA VAL A 119 6.88 3.38 -18.34
C VAL A 119 7.45 4.40 -19.34
N ASP A 120 7.43 4.09 -20.67
CA ASP A 120 8.09 4.89 -21.70
C ASP A 120 7.60 6.34 -21.79
N ASN A 121 6.37 6.59 -21.42
CA ASN A 121 5.73 7.90 -21.55
C ASN A 121 5.40 8.54 -20.20
N ILE A 122 5.90 8.00 -19.08
CA ILE A 122 5.66 8.57 -17.75
C ILE A 122 6.52 9.82 -17.58
N ASP A 123 5.88 10.92 -17.22
CA ASP A 123 6.54 12.15 -16.80
C ASP A 123 6.76 12.15 -15.27
N PHE A 124 8.02 12.13 -14.85
CA PHE A 124 8.42 12.19 -13.44
C PHE A 124 8.57 13.63 -12.91
N THR A 125 8.25 14.64 -13.70
CA THR A 125 8.36 16.04 -13.27
C THR A 125 7.47 16.30 -12.05
N GLY A 126 8.11 16.73 -10.95
CA GLY A 126 7.43 17.02 -9.67
C GLY A 126 7.15 15.79 -8.80
N VAL A 127 7.35 14.57 -9.29
CA VAL A 127 7.21 13.37 -8.49
C VAL A 127 8.36 13.27 -7.50
N GLN A 128 8.04 13.16 -6.21
CA GLN A 128 9.00 13.04 -5.12
C GLN A 128 9.06 11.61 -4.57
N ILE A 129 7.92 10.91 -4.56
CA ILE A 129 7.80 9.55 -4.02
C ILE A 129 7.11 8.63 -5.03
N LEU A 130 7.71 7.48 -5.29
CA LEU A 130 7.09 6.34 -5.94
C LEU A 130 6.73 5.30 -4.89
N HIS A 131 5.45 4.98 -4.76
CA HIS A 131 4.95 3.89 -3.94
C HIS A 131 4.71 2.64 -4.78
N VAL A 132 5.21 1.50 -4.32
CA VAL A 132 5.01 0.18 -4.95
C VAL A 132 4.72 -0.88 -3.89
N THR A 133 3.96 -1.90 -4.27
CA THR A 133 3.68 -3.05 -3.41
C THR A 133 4.12 -4.37 -4.01
N GLY A 134 4.18 -5.40 -3.18
CA GLY A 134 4.40 -6.77 -3.63
C GLY A 134 3.17 -7.39 -4.32
N ILE A 135 1.98 -6.77 -4.23
CA ILE A 135 0.75 -7.33 -4.81
C ILE A 135 0.77 -7.21 -6.33
N PHE A 136 0.94 -5.98 -6.85
CA PHE A 136 0.91 -5.77 -8.29
C PHE A 136 2.07 -6.49 -8.99
N SER A 137 3.25 -6.48 -8.37
CA SER A 137 4.42 -7.20 -8.91
C SER A 137 4.21 -8.72 -8.98
N ALA A 138 3.30 -9.29 -8.17
CA ALA A 138 3.03 -10.72 -8.13
C ALA A 138 2.00 -11.20 -9.16
N LEU A 139 1.30 -10.32 -9.87
CA LEU A 139 0.21 -10.72 -10.77
C LEU A 139 0.70 -11.56 -11.94
N THR A 140 1.79 -11.15 -12.58
CA THR A 140 2.42 -11.86 -13.71
C THR A 140 3.91 -11.49 -13.78
N PRO A 141 4.73 -12.25 -14.55
CA PRO A 141 6.11 -11.85 -14.83
C PRO A 141 6.20 -10.45 -15.47
N ASN A 142 5.28 -10.08 -16.36
CA ASN A 142 5.26 -8.77 -17.00
C ASN A 142 5.02 -7.63 -15.98
N THR A 143 4.13 -7.83 -15.00
CA THR A 143 3.89 -6.80 -13.98
C THR A 143 5.09 -6.67 -13.04
N TYR A 144 5.80 -7.76 -12.74
CA TYR A 144 7.06 -7.71 -12.00
C TYR A 144 8.13 -6.90 -12.75
N ASP A 145 8.30 -7.18 -14.05
CA ASP A 145 9.25 -6.45 -14.89
C ASP A 145 8.85 -4.99 -15.05
N THR A 146 7.53 -4.70 -15.11
CA THR A 146 7.00 -3.34 -15.16
C THR A 146 7.34 -2.56 -13.88
N VAL A 147 7.08 -3.13 -12.70
CA VAL A 147 7.42 -2.50 -11.42
C VAL A 147 8.92 -2.28 -11.31
N THR A 148 9.72 -3.29 -11.66
CA THR A 148 11.18 -3.19 -11.63
C THR A 148 11.69 -2.06 -12.52
N ARG A 149 11.15 -1.94 -13.73
CA ARG A 149 11.50 -0.88 -14.67
C ARG A 149 11.07 0.49 -14.16
N LEU A 150 9.85 0.60 -13.62
CA LEU A 150 9.34 1.85 -13.07
C LEU A 150 10.20 2.35 -11.90
N VAL A 151 10.59 1.45 -10.99
CA VAL A 151 11.51 1.75 -9.88
C VAL A 151 12.87 2.23 -10.41
N GLN A 152 13.44 1.53 -11.39
CA GLN A 152 14.72 1.93 -11.98
C GLN A 152 14.67 3.30 -12.67
N GLU A 153 13.54 3.60 -13.34
CA GLU A 153 13.35 4.90 -13.99
C GLU A 153 13.16 6.00 -12.96
N ALA A 154 12.33 5.81 -11.93
CA ALA A 154 12.13 6.74 -10.83
C ALA A 154 13.46 7.14 -10.17
N LYS A 155 14.36 6.17 -9.94
CA LYS A 155 15.69 6.44 -9.35
C LYS A 155 16.59 7.31 -10.25
N LYS A 156 16.44 7.29 -11.57
CA LYS A 156 17.18 8.19 -12.47
C LYS A 156 16.71 9.65 -12.36
N HIS A 157 15.51 9.85 -11.84
CA HIS A 157 14.89 11.15 -11.60
C HIS A 157 14.95 11.59 -10.13
N ASP A 158 15.80 10.94 -9.31
CA ASP A 158 15.96 11.21 -7.87
C ASP A 158 14.65 11.05 -7.06
N VAL A 159 13.71 10.24 -7.54
CA VAL A 159 12.45 9.93 -6.85
C VAL A 159 12.71 8.91 -5.75
N THR A 160 12.24 9.19 -4.55
CA THR A 160 12.31 8.24 -3.42
C THR A 160 11.36 7.06 -3.64
N VAL A 161 11.88 5.84 -3.61
CA VAL A 161 11.10 4.61 -3.78
C VAL A 161 10.71 4.03 -2.44
N LEU A 162 9.41 3.94 -2.18
CA LEU A 162 8.82 3.33 -1.00
C LEU A 162 8.17 2.00 -1.39
N PHE A 163 8.61 0.91 -0.75
CA PHE A 163 8.13 -0.44 -1.02
C PHE A 163 7.45 -1.06 0.20
N ASP A 164 6.17 -1.40 0.07
CA ASP A 164 5.42 -2.24 1.01
C ASP A 164 5.31 -3.67 0.43
N PRO A 165 5.91 -4.68 1.04
CA PRO A 165 5.94 -6.03 0.46
C PRO A 165 4.55 -6.67 0.37
N ASN A 166 3.67 -6.44 1.33
CA ASN A 166 2.27 -6.87 1.36
C ASN A 166 2.04 -8.23 0.64
N PRO A 167 2.63 -9.34 1.13
CA PRO A 167 2.73 -10.59 0.38
C PRO A 167 1.36 -11.23 0.11
N ARG A 168 1.27 -11.84 -1.06
CA ARG A 168 0.14 -12.68 -1.45
C ARG A 168 0.69 -14.02 -1.95
N PRO A 169 0.96 -15.00 -1.06
CA PRO A 169 1.61 -16.26 -1.43
C PRO A 169 0.91 -16.99 -2.57
N THR A 170 -0.41 -16.89 -2.66
CA THR A 170 -1.22 -17.54 -3.70
C THR A 170 -1.00 -17.02 -5.12
N LEU A 171 -0.35 -15.86 -5.27
CA LEU A 171 -0.01 -15.28 -6.57
C LEU A 171 1.37 -15.75 -7.08
N TRP A 172 2.16 -16.40 -6.24
CA TRP A 172 3.51 -16.84 -6.58
C TRP A 172 3.57 -18.36 -6.84
N PRO A 173 4.47 -18.81 -7.72
CA PRO A 173 4.64 -20.23 -8.00
C PRO A 173 5.22 -21.02 -6.81
N SER A 174 6.00 -20.36 -5.94
CA SER A 174 6.51 -20.91 -4.70
C SER A 174 6.87 -19.80 -3.70
N GLN A 175 7.03 -20.17 -2.43
CA GLN A 175 7.47 -19.23 -1.39
C GLN A 175 8.90 -18.70 -1.66
N GLU A 176 9.79 -19.56 -2.17
CA GLU A 176 11.16 -19.15 -2.52
C GLU A 176 11.16 -18.11 -3.63
N ALA A 177 10.32 -18.28 -4.67
CA ALA A 177 10.19 -17.30 -5.74
C ALA A 177 9.66 -15.96 -5.22
N MET A 178 8.69 -15.99 -4.30
CA MET A 178 8.17 -14.79 -3.63
C MET A 178 9.28 -14.08 -2.83
N ILE A 179 10.02 -14.82 -2.01
CA ILE A 179 11.10 -14.28 -1.17
C ILE A 179 12.19 -13.64 -2.05
N ASP A 180 12.65 -14.34 -3.09
CA ASP A 180 13.68 -13.84 -4.01
C ASP A 180 13.25 -12.55 -4.72
N ALA A 181 12.05 -12.54 -5.29
CA ALA A 181 11.51 -11.38 -5.98
C ALA A 181 11.30 -10.18 -5.05
N THR A 182 10.75 -10.42 -3.84
CA THR A 182 10.54 -9.37 -2.83
C THR A 182 11.86 -8.77 -2.38
N ASN A 183 12.88 -9.59 -2.08
CA ASN A 183 14.20 -9.11 -1.66
C ASN A 183 14.92 -8.32 -2.77
N LYS A 184 14.74 -8.69 -4.05
CA LYS A 184 15.26 -7.92 -5.17
C LYS A 184 14.62 -6.54 -5.28
N LEU A 185 13.30 -6.43 -5.11
CA LEU A 185 12.60 -5.13 -5.10
C LEU A 185 12.97 -4.30 -3.87
N ALA A 186 13.07 -4.92 -2.69
CA ALA A 186 13.52 -4.24 -1.47
C ALA A 186 14.91 -3.62 -1.65
N ALA A 187 15.86 -4.33 -2.25
CA ALA A 187 17.20 -3.84 -2.53
C ALA A 187 17.24 -2.63 -3.50
N LEU A 188 16.19 -2.44 -4.30
CA LEU A 188 16.04 -1.28 -5.19
C LEU A 188 15.33 -0.10 -4.51
N SER A 189 14.66 -0.31 -3.37
CA SER A 189 13.89 0.72 -2.68
C SER A 189 14.76 1.56 -1.74
N ASP A 190 14.30 2.78 -1.45
CA ASP A 190 14.90 3.66 -0.45
C ASP A 190 14.26 3.46 0.93
N VAL A 191 12.96 3.19 0.95
CA VAL A 191 12.18 2.90 2.17
C VAL A 191 11.50 1.54 2.00
N PHE A 192 11.74 0.62 2.93
CA PHE A 192 11.12 -0.71 2.96
C PHE A 192 10.28 -0.87 4.22
N MET A 193 9.00 -1.27 4.08
CA MET A 193 8.01 -1.24 5.16
C MET A 193 7.33 -2.60 5.40
N PRO A 194 8.03 -3.64 5.83
CA PRO A 194 7.39 -4.91 6.14
C PRO A 194 6.62 -4.87 7.48
N GLY A 195 5.60 -5.73 7.61
CA GLY A 195 5.17 -6.21 8.92
C GLY A 195 6.25 -7.09 9.56
N LEU A 196 6.21 -7.29 10.87
CA LEU A 196 7.22 -8.11 11.55
C LEU A 196 7.28 -9.54 10.97
N GLU A 197 6.14 -10.21 10.82
CA GLU A 197 6.08 -11.56 10.26
C GLU A 197 6.53 -11.60 8.79
N GLU A 198 6.22 -10.56 8.03
CA GLU A 198 6.70 -10.39 6.65
C GLU A 198 8.23 -10.26 6.61
N GLY A 199 8.78 -9.40 7.48
CA GLY A 199 10.22 -9.22 7.61
C GLY A 199 10.94 -10.51 8.02
N GLN A 200 10.35 -11.28 8.94
CA GLN A 200 10.84 -12.60 9.33
C GLN A 200 10.83 -13.60 8.17
N LEU A 201 9.72 -13.63 7.42
CA LEU A 201 9.56 -14.50 6.26
C LEU A 201 10.62 -14.23 5.17
N PHE A 202 10.84 -12.96 4.85
CA PHE A 202 11.71 -12.57 3.74
C PHE A 202 13.20 -12.59 4.09
N SER A 203 13.57 -12.30 5.35
CA SER A 203 14.97 -12.27 5.78
C SER A 203 15.44 -13.59 6.41
N GLY A 204 14.52 -14.42 6.92
CA GLY A 204 14.83 -15.59 7.74
C GLY A 204 15.29 -15.25 9.16
N LEU A 205 15.24 -13.97 9.56
CA LEU A 205 15.65 -13.46 10.88
C LEU A 205 14.41 -13.23 11.76
N ARG A 206 14.61 -13.11 13.08
CA ARG A 206 13.48 -13.00 14.01
C ARG A 206 13.30 -11.62 14.59
N GLU A 207 14.40 -11.00 15.00
CA GLU A 207 14.39 -9.74 15.74
C GLU A 207 14.27 -8.55 14.79
N PRO A 208 13.43 -7.54 15.09
CA PRO A 208 13.25 -6.35 14.24
C PRO A 208 14.57 -5.69 13.85
N ARG A 209 15.51 -5.59 14.79
CA ARG A 209 16.82 -4.98 14.56
C ARG A 209 17.68 -5.78 13.57
N ASP A 210 17.63 -7.10 13.63
CA ASP A 210 18.40 -7.96 12.71
C ASP A 210 17.79 -7.94 11.31
N ILE A 211 16.47 -7.97 11.22
CA ILE A 211 15.72 -7.79 9.97
C ILE A 211 16.09 -6.46 9.32
N ALA A 212 16.03 -5.37 10.08
CA ALA A 212 16.37 -4.05 9.57
C ALA A 212 17.83 -3.98 9.09
N ASN A 213 18.77 -4.54 9.87
CA ASN A 213 20.18 -4.59 9.49
C ASN A 213 20.41 -5.34 8.18
N TYR A 214 19.66 -6.40 7.93
CA TYR A 214 19.73 -7.16 6.67
C TYR A 214 19.42 -6.26 5.47
N TYR A 215 18.34 -5.49 5.51
CA TYR A 215 17.95 -4.61 4.42
C TYR A 215 18.77 -3.32 4.32
N LEU A 216 19.18 -2.72 5.45
CA LEU A 216 20.11 -1.59 5.46
C LEU A 216 21.47 -1.96 4.82
N ASN A 217 21.92 -3.22 4.98
CA ASN A 217 23.13 -3.72 4.33
C ASN A 217 22.94 -3.96 2.83
N MET A 218 21.71 -4.14 2.34
CA MET A 218 21.39 -4.20 0.91
C MET A 218 21.31 -2.83 0.25
N GLY A 219 21.36 -1.73 1.02
CA GLY A 219 21.31 -0.37 0.49
C GLY A 219 20.02 0.38 0.73
N VAL A 220 19.02 -0.25 1.37
CA VAL A 220 17.81 0.45 1.83
C VAL A 220 18.22 1.54 2.82
N LYS A 221 17.65 2.74 2.71
CA LYS A 221 17.99 3.88 3.59
C LYS A 221 17.21 3.86 4.90
N LYS A 222 15.90 3.54 4.83
CA LYS A 222 15.01 3.42 5.98
C LYS A 222 14.26 2.09 5.94
N VAL A 223 14.27 1.36 7.06
CA VAL A 223 13.46 0.14 7.24
C VAL A 223 12.46 0.42 8.34
N ILE A 224 11.17 0.34 8.01
CA ILE A 224 10.06 0.58 8.94
C ILE A 224 9.35 -0.75 9.17
N ILE A 225 9.43 -1.28 10.38
CA ILE A 225 8.76 -2.55 10.72
C ILE A 225 7.45 -2.24 11.44
N LYS A 226 6.34 -2.67 10.83
CA LYS A 226 5.00 -2.59 11.39
C LYS A 226 4.84 -3.69 12.46
N LEU A 227 4.48 -3.31 13.68
CA LEU A 227 4.32 -4.22 14.83
C LEU A 227 2.83 -4.44 15.17
N GLY A 228 1.94 -4.17 14.22
CA GLY A 228 0.51 -4.27 14.41
C GLY A 228 0.00 -3.31 15.48
N ASP A 229 -0.69 -3.85 16.47
CA ASP A 229 -1.28 -3.06 17.55
C ASP A 229 -0.25 -2.53 18.58
N ALA A 230 1.00 -3.00 18.54
CA ALA A 230 2.09 -2.46 19.35
C ALA A 230 2.67 -1.15 18.77
N GLY A 231 2.44 -0.86 17.49
CA GLY A 231 2.95 0.34 16.82
C GLY A 231 3.96 0.03 15.72
N SER A 232 5.05 0.76 15.69
CA SER A 232 6.07 0.60 14.63
C SER A 232 7.47 1.00 15.11
N VAL A 233 8.48 0.50 14.41
CA VAL A 233 9.88 0.85 14.63
C VAL A 233 10.56 1.18 13.30
N LEU A 234 11.31 2.28 13.27
CA LEU A 234 12.09 2.73 12.14
C LEU A 234 13.59 2.58 12.45
N PHE A 235 14.30 2.01 11.49
CA PHE A 235 15.75 1.91 11.52
C PHE A 235 16.34 2.62 10.31
N GLU A 236 17.40 3.40 10.55
CA GLU A 236 18.18 4.06 9.49
C GLU A 236 19.65 4.17 9.90
N ARG A 237 20.49 4.65 8.99
CA ARG A 237 21.86 5.02 9.29
C ARG A 237 22.01 6.53 9.28
N ALA A 238 22.58 7.08 10.35
CA ALA A 238 23.01 8.46 10.39
C ALA A 238 24.18 8.69 9.41
N GLU A 239 24.48 9.93 9.09
CA GLU A 239 25.59 10.31 8.19
C GLU A 239 26.96 9.77 8.65
N ASN A 240 27.16 9.64 9.96
CA ASN A 240 28.38 9.06 10.55
C ASN A 240 28.42 7.51 10.46
N GLY A 241 27.39 6.88 9.85
CA GLY A 241 27.25 5.43 9.74
C GLY A 241 26.67 4.74 10.98
N GLU A 242 26.37 5.50 12.03
CA GLU A 242 25.75 5.00 13.27
C GLU A 242 24.29 4.59 13.00
N ARG A 243 23.84 3.54 13.65
CA ARG A 243 22.46 3.05 13.50
C ARG A 243 21.54 3.82 14.44
N MET A 244 20.48 4.34 13.88
CA MET A 244 19.42 5.01 14.63
C MET A 244 18.19 4.12 14.65
N GLU A 245 17.51 4.10 15.78
CA GLU A 245 16.27 3.36 16.00
C GLU A 245 15.26 4.30 16.65
N THR A 246 14.08 4.39 16.07
CA THR A 246 12.95 5.16 16.60
C THR A 246 11.76 4.24 16.76
N VAL A 247 11.19 4.16 17.97
CA VAL A 247 10.03 3.31 18.30
C VAL A 247 8.88 4.21 18.68
N VAL A 248 7.70 4.00 18.08
CA VAL A 248 6.49 4.75 18.42
C VAL A 248 5.33 3.76 18.62
N PRO A 249 4.64 3.80 19.79
CA PRO A 249 3.51 2.95 20.07
C PRO A 249 2.29 3.36 19.22
N SER A 250 1.38 2.40 19.02
CA SER A 250 0.10 2.67 18.37
C SER A 250 -0.88 3.36 19.30
N PHE A 251 -2.03 3.74 18.77
CA PHE A 251 -3.12 4.40 19.48
C PHE A 251 -4.12 3.39 20.05
N MET A 252 -4.81 3.80 21.13
CA MET A 252 -5.87 2.99 21.74
C MET A 252 -7.18 3.20 20.98
N VAL A 253 -7.58 2.21 20.21
CA VAL A 253 -8.83 2.23 19.42
C VAL A 253 -9.61 0.92 19.57
N SER A 254 -10.90 0.98 19.30
CA SER A 254 -11.74 -0.22 19.16
C SER A 254 -11.67 -0.71 17.70
N VAL A 255 -11.06 -1.86 17.49
CA VAL A 255 -10.89 -2.45 16.16
C VAL A 255 -12.22 -3.00 15.67
N VAL A 256 -12.62 -2.62 14.45
CA VAL A 256 -13.82 -3.09 13.75
C VAL A 256 -13.44 -4.00 12.59
N ASP A 257 -12.47 -3.59 11.75
CA ASP A 257 -11.91 -4.36 10.65
C ASP A 257 -10.43 -3.99 10.48
N THR A 258 -9.56 -4.95 10.22
CA THR A 258 -8.12 -4.71 10.04
C THR A 258 -7.71 -4.44 8.60
N VAL A 259 -8.64 -4.58 7.66
CA VAL A 259 -8.39 -4.36 6.23
C VAL A 259 -8.05 -2.89 5.96
N GLY A 260 -7.02 -2.68 5.16
CA GLY A 260 -6.56 -1.33 4.80
C GLY A 260 -5.69 -0.63 5.85
N ALA A 261 -5.46 -1.23 7.03
CA ALA A 261 -4.60 -0.63 8.07
C ALA A 261 -3.17 -0.39 7.57
N GLY A 262 -2.59 -1.37 6.87
CA GLY A 262 -1.26 -1.26 6.26
C GLY A 262 -1.19 -0.18 5.18
N ASP A 263 -2.24 -0.09 4.36
CA ASP A 263 -2.36 0.91 3.30
C ASP A 263 -2.49 2.33 3.92
N GLY A 264 -3.28 2.45 4.99
CA GLY A 264 -3.38 3.68 5.79
C GLY A 264 -2.03 4.07 6.38
N PHE A 265 -1.33 3.12 7.00
CA PHE A 265 0.03 3.35 7.52
C PHE A 265 0.98 3.83 6.41
N ALA A 266 0.96 3.20 5.25
CA ALA A 266 1.78 3.61 4.10
C ALA A 266 1.48 5.04 3.66
N SER A 267 0.20 5.44 3.59
CA SER A 267 -0.18 6.82 3.25
C SER A 267 0.35 7.83 4.27
N GLY A 268 0.31 7.49 5.57
CA GLY A 268 0.89 8.30 6.63
C GLY A 268 2.41 8.45 6.53
N VAL A 269 3.14 7.38 6.17
CA VAL A 269 4.59 7.45 5.90
C VAL A 269 4.88 8.37 4.71
N ILE A 270 4.14 8.20 3.62
CA ILE A 270 4.33 8.99 2.39
C ILE A 270 4.14 10.49 2.66
N THR A 271 3.02 10.87 3.29
CA THR A 271 2.73 12.27 3.57
C THR A 271 3.71 12.88 4.57
N SER A 272 4.17 12.10 5.55
CA SER A 272 5.21 12.54 6.48
C SER A 272 6.56 12.80 5.80
N LEU A 273 6.95 11.95 4.86
CA LEU A 273 8.17 12.15 4.07
C LEU A 273 8.10 13.40 3.19
N LEU A 274 6.94 13.65 2.55
CA LEU A 274 6.71 14.86 1.74
C LEU A 274 6.80 16.14 2.56
N GLU A 275 6.28 16.10 3.78
CA GLU A 275 6.30 17.25 4.70
C GLU A 275 7.61 17.39 5.48
N GLY A 276 8.55 16.46 5.32
CA GLY A 276 9.85 16.50 5.98
C GLY A 276 9.81 16.28 7.49
N LEU A 277 8.84 15.52 8.00
CA LEU A 277 8.76 15.21 9.42
C LEU A 277 9.95 14.36 9.88
N ASP A 278 10.34 14.53 11.15
CA ASP A 278 11.31 13.63 11.77
C ASP A 278 10.73 12.22 11.96
N ASN A 279 11.58 11.26 12.31
CA ASN A 279 11.19 9.85 12.39
C ASN A 279 10.11 9.57 13.45
N GLU A 280 10.09 10.29 14.56
CA GLU A 280 9.10 10.12 15.62
C GLU A 280 7.71 10.55 15.14
N HIS A 281 7.60 11.76 14.60
CA HIS A 281 6.34 12.29 14.05
C HIS A 281 5.88 11.53 12.80
N LEU A 282 6.83 11.02 11.98
CA LEU A 282 6.52 10.15 10.85
C LEU A 282 5.82 8.88 11.32
N LEU A 283 6.40 8.17 12.29
CA LEU A 283 5.81 6.94 12.81
C LEU A 283 4.51 7.20 13.56
N GLU A 284 4.42 8.32 14.29
CA GLU A 284 3.20 8.74 14.97
C GLU A 284 2.05 8.90 13.97
N ARG A 285 2.28 9.67 12.88
CA ARG A 285 1.29 9.87 11.83
C ARG A 285 0.89 8.56 11.16
N ALA A 286 1.85 7.74 10.78
CA ALA A 286 1.61 6.45 10.15
C ALA A 286 0.77 5.52 11.04
N ASN A 287 1.12 5.40 12.33
CA ASN A 287 0.35 4.65 13.30
C ASN A 287 -1.07 5.21 13.48
N ALA A 288 -1.22 6.54 13.48
CA ALA A 288 -2.53 7.19 13.62
C ALA A 288 -3.45 6.87 12.43
N VAL A 289 -2.95 6.99 11.19
CA VAL A 289 -3.76 6.68 10.00
C VAL A 289 -4.17 5.22 9.99
N GLY A 290 -3.26 4.29 10.30
CA GLY A 290 -3.57 2.87 10.45
C GLY A 290 -4.60 2.60 11.56
N ALA A 291 -4.46 3.27 12.71
CA ALA A 291 -5.39 3.13 13.84
C ALA A 291 -6.79 3.69 13.54
N ILE A 292 -6.90 4.80 12.81
CA ILE A 292 -8.19 5.33 12.37
C ILE A 292 -8.85 4.35 11.39
N GLN A 293 -8.10 3.84 10.42
CA GLN A 293 -8.63 2.92 9.41
C GLN A 293 -9.28 1.68 10.02
N VAL A 294 -8.67 1.07 11.04
CA VAL A 294 -9.25 -0.13 11.68
C VAL A 294 -10.53 0.12 12.48
N THR A 295 -10.96 1.35 12.68
CA THR A 295 -12.25 1.69 13.29
C THR A 295 -13.41 1.71 12.29
N SER A 296 -13.11 1.53 10.99
CA SER A 296 -14.08 1.51 9.88
C SER A 296 -14.24 0.11 9.31
N VAL A 297 -15.37 -0.16 8.70
CA VAL A 297 -15.69 -1.46 8.03
C VAL A 297 -15.29 -1.45 6.56
N SER A 298 -14.72 -0.38 6.03
CA SER A 298 -14.37 -0.19 4.63
C SER A 298 -12.87 -0.29 4.42
N ASP A 299 -12.45 -0.69 3.22
CA ASP A 299 -11.04 -0.81 2.85
C ASP A 299 -10.33 0.58 2.79
N SER A 300 -11.07 1.68 2.56
CA SER A 300 -10.51 3.03 2.41
C SER A 300 -11.39 4.19 2.90
N GLU A 301 -12.68 3.97 3.20
CA GLU A 301 -13.58 5.06 3.62
C GLU A 301 -13.21 5.62 5.00
N GLY A 302 -12.55 4.82 5.84
CA GLY A 302 -12.04 5.22 7.15
C GLY A 302 -10.76 6.07 7.11
N LEU A 303 -10.10 6.19 5.96
CA LEU A 303 -8.85 6.98 5.86
C LEU A 303 -9.13 8.46 6.16
N PRO A 304 -8.37 9.10 7.07
CA PRO A 304 -8.65 10.47 7.52
C PRO A 304 -8.24 11.54 6.52
N THR A 305 -8.89 12.68 6.59
CA THR A 305 -8.36 13.97 6.11
C THR A 305 -7.24 14.46 7.03
N ALA A 306 -6.46 15.44 6.59
CA ALA A 306 -5.42 16.06 7.43
C ALA A 306 -5.99 16.61 8.75
N GLU A 307 -7.15 17.29 8.72
CA GLU A 307 -7.79 17.85 9.92
C GLU A 307 -8.28 16.77 10.89
N GLU A 308 -8.87 15.69 10.37
CA GLU A 308 -9.31 14.54 11.19
C GLU A 308 -8.12 13.84 11.84
N LEU A 309 -7.02 13.70 11.10
CA LEU A 309 -5.79 13.10 11.58
C LEU A 309 -5.14 13.90 12.71
N GLU A 310 -5.02 15.23 12.55
CA GLU A 310 -4.50 16.12 13.58
C GLU A 310 -5.33 16.05 14.87
N LYS A 311 -6.66 16.07 14.76
CA LYS A 311 -7.56 15.91 15.91
C LYS A 311 -7.38 14.55 16.58
N PHE A 312 -7.27 13.48 15.78
CA PHE A 312 -7.09 12.14 16.31
C PHE A 312 -5.77 12.03 17.10
N ILE A 313 -4.66 12.50 16.56
CA ILE A 313 -3.35 12.49 17.22
C ILE A 313 -3.39 13.30 18.54
N ALA A 314 -4.07 14.46 18.54
CA ALA A 314 -4.14 15.33 19.70
C ALA A 314 -4.97 14.77 20.86
N PHE A 315 -6.01 13.97 20.58
CA PHE A 315 -6.99 13.58 21.60
C PHE A 315 -7.06 12.08 21.89
N THR A 316 -6.40 11.23 21.08
CA THR A 316 -6.45 9.78 21.29
C THR A 316 -5.22 9.31 22.08
N PRO A 317 -5.42 8.60 23.22
CA PRO A 317 -4.31 8.08 23.99
C PRO A 317 -3.51 7.03 23.21
N ARG A 318 -2.21 7.00 23.44
CA ARG A 318 -1.32 5.98 22.90
C ARG A 318 -1.26 4.77 23.85
N LYS A 319 -0.92 3.63 23.30
CA LYS A 319 -0.60 2.44 24.06
C LYS A 319 0.74 2.61 24.80
N GLU A 320 0.95 1.81 25.83
CA GLU A 320 2.27 1.69 26.44
C GLU A 320 3.18 0.84 25.53
N ILE A 321 4.47 1.19 25.44
CA ILE A 321 5.44 0.41 24.68
C ILE A 321 5.69 -0.90 25.42
N SER A 322 5.33 -2.02 24.83
CA SER A 322 5.76 -3.35 25.26
C SER A 322 6.48 -4.01 24.06
N LEU A 323 7.81 -3.86 24.01
CA LEU A 323 8.69 -4.57 23.11
C LEU A 323 9.14 -5.88 23.73
#